data_b2345ab6d31c18b13cbaf066d7c30b5f
#
_entry.id   b2345ab6d31c18b13cbaf066d7c30b5f
#
_cell.length_a   1.000
_cell.length_b   1.000
_cell.length_c   1.000
_cell.angle_alpha   90.00
_cell.angle_beta   90.00
_cell.angle_gamma   90.00
#
_symmetry.space_group_name_H-M   'P 1'
#
loop_
_entity.id
_entity.type
_entity.pdbx_description
1 polymer ?
#
loop_
_entity_poly.entity_id
_entity_poly.type
_entity_poly.pdbx_seq_one_letter_code
_entity_poly.pdbx_strand_id
1 'polypeptide(L)'
;MACGEGGYPAVLGESECNAMDAAYPRCAQLISNCYNSESVWSCVPASIYCNNALIGPYQRSGVNVYDIRGPCKDSNNLCYSELGWISDYLNKPEVIEALGAEVSTYESCNFDINRNFLLHGDWMLPFHKLVVDLLAQIPVLIYAGDADFICNWLGNHAWTEKLEWSGKNKFNKVKLGPFKLDDKEVGKVKSSGNLTFLTVFQAGHMMPYDQPDASLTMLNRWIGGDYWPSS
;
A
#
# COMPACT_ATOMS: atom_id res chain seq x y z
N MET A 1 -12.19 0.48 -4.08
CA MET A 1 -12.42 1.44 -2.98
C MET A 1 -13.03 2.75 -3.45
N ALA A 2 -12.50 3.39 -4.49
CA ALA A 2 -13.05 4.66 -4.99
C ALA A 2 -14.54 4.60 -5.35
N CYS A 3 -15.03 3.43 -5.76
CA CYS A 3 -16.40 3.17 -6.22
C CYS A 3 -17.29 2.41 -5.23
N GLY A 4 -16.92 2.38 -3.95
CA GLY A 4 -17.74 1.82 -2.86
C GLY A 4 -17.37 0.41 -2.40
N GLU A 5 -16.36 -0.24 -3.03
CA GLU A 5 -15.84 -1.49 -2.51
C GLU A 5 -14.89 -1.24 -1.32
N GLY A 6 -14.69 -2.26 -0.50
CA GLY A 6 -13.71 -2.23 0.58
C GLY A 6 -14.22 -1.73 1.93
N GLY A 7 -15.53 -1.48 2.06
CA GLY A 7 -16.16 -1.17 3.35
C GLY A 7 -16.44 0.32 3.59
N TYR A 8 -16.09 1.19 2.64
CA TYR A 8 -16.35 2.64 2.71
C TYR A 8 -17.28 3.08 1.56
N PRO A 9 -18.04 4.18 1.74
CA PRO A 9 -18.87 4.76 0.67
C PRO A 9 -18.04 5.13 -0.56
N ALA A 10 -18.68 5.10 -1.74
CA ALA A 10 -18.05 5.56 -2.96
C ALA A 10 -17.65 7.05 -2.86
N VAL A 11 -16.43 7.35 -3.31
CA VAL A 11 -15.89 8.71 -3.42
C VAL A 11 -16.24 9.30 -4.79
N LEU A 12 -16.22 8.45 -5.81
CA LEU A 12 -16.48 8.84 -7.20
C LEU A 12 -17.91 8.55 -7.61
N GLY A 13 -18.41 9.32 -8.57
CA GLY A 13 -19.70 9.08 -9.19
C GLY A 13 -19.69 7.88 -10.14
N GLU A 14 -20.88 7.40 -10.49
CA GLU A 14 -21.07 6.23 -11.36
C GLU A 14 -20.39 6.41 -12.74
N SER A 15 -20.45 7.61 -13.31
CA SER A 15 -19.82 7.92 -14.60
C SER A 15 -18.29 7.76 -14.57
N GLU A 16 -17.66 8.19 -13.48
CA GLU A 16 -16.20 8.09 -13.30
C GLU A 16 -15.80 6.63 -13.05
N CYS A 17 -16.56 5.91 -12.25
CA CYS A 17 -16.36 4.49 -12.00
C CYS A 17 -16.47 3.67 -13.29
N ASN A 18 -17.50 3.91 -14.10
CA ASN A 18 -17.68 3.26 -15.40
C ASN A 18 -16.52 3.58 -16.36
N ALA A 19 -15.99 4.80 -16.33
CA ALA A 19 -14.81 5.17 -17.13
C ALA A 19 -13.55 4.44 -16.67
N MET A 20 -13.35 4.28 -15.37
CA MET A 20 -12.24 3.49 -14.81
C MET A 20 -12.36 2.02 -15.20
N ASP A 21 -13.53 1.42 -15.10
CA ASP A 21 -13.78 0.03 -15.50
C ASP A 21 -13.51 -0.18 -17.00
N ALA A 22 -13.93 0.76 -17.85
CA ALA A 22 -13.66 0.73 -19.28
C ALA A 22 -12.16 0.87 -19.61
N ALA A 23 -11.40 1.60 -18.79
CA ALA A 23 -9.95 1.79 -18.96
C ALA A 23 -9.12 0.61 -18.42
N TYR A 24 -9.64 -0.13 -17.43
CA TYR A 24 -8.93 -1.22 -16.73
C TYR A 24 -8.36 -2.28 -17.68
N PRO A 25 -9.07 -2.82 -18.70
CA PRO A 25 -8.52 -3.86 -19.57
C PRO A 25 -7.26 -3.41 -20.29
N ARG A 26 -7.19 -2.14 -20.74
CA ARG A 26 -6.00 -1.59 -21.36
C ARG A 26 -4.86 -1.42 -20.37
N CYS A 27 -5.13 -0.95 -19.16
CA CYS A 27 -4.13 -0.88 -18.10
C CYS A 27 -3.55 -2.28 -17.80
N ALA A 28 -4.40 -3.29 -17.60
CA ALA A 28 -3.98 -4.66 -17.37
C ALA A 28 -3.11 -5.23 -18.51
N GLN A 29 -3.45 -4.93 -19.76
CA GLN A 29 -2.64 -5.33 -20.93
C GLN A 29 -1.26 -4.66 -20.93
N LEU A 30 -1.19 -3.36 -20.61
CA LEU A 30 0.08 -2.63 -20.54
C LEU A 30 0.97 -3.16 -19.40
N ILE A 31 0.38 -3.48 -18.24
CA ILE A 31 1.08 -4.12 -17.11
C ILE A 31 1.62 -5.48 -17.53
N SER A 32 0.81 -6.31 -18.21
CA SER A 32 1.24 -7.61 -18.73
C SER A 32 2.42 -7.49 -19.69
N ASN A 33 2.39 -6.51 -20.58
CA ASN A 33 3.49 -6.24 -21.51
C ASN A 33 4.78 -5.83 -20.74
N CYS A 34 4.65 -4.99 -19.70
CA CYS A 34 5.77 -4.64 -18.84
C CYS A 34 6.34 -5.88 -18.15
N TYR A 35 5.48 -6.75 -17.56
CA TYR A 35 5.91 -7.96 -16.84
C TYR A 35 6.63 -8.97 -17.75
N ASN A 36 6.29 -8.99 -19.04
CA ASN A 36 6.90 -9.92 -19.99
C ASN A 36 8.25 -9.41 -20.53
N SER A 37 8.42 -8.10 -20.67
CA SER A 37 9.62 -7.50 -21.25
C SER A 37 10.58 -6.93 -20.23
N GLU A 38 10.07 -6.55 -19.05
CA GLU A 38 10.79 -5.86 -17.96
C GLU A 38 11.60 -4.66 -18.47
N SER A 39 11.09 -3.98 -19.51
CA SER A 39 11.74 -2.87 -20.20
C SER A 39 11.10 -1.54 -19.82
N VAL A 40 11.93 -0.50 -19.67
CA VAL A 40 11.46 0.88 -19.44
C VAL A 40 10.49 1.34 -20.52
N TRP A 41 10.67 0.89 -21.77
CA TRP A 41 9.82 1.25 -22.91
C TRP A 41 8.39 0.70 -22.80
N SER A 42 8.17 -0.34 -22.02
CA SER A 42 6.84 -0.92 -21.75
C SER A 42 6.33 -0.54 -20.36
N CYS A 43 7.22 -0.47 -19.35
CA CYS A 43 6.83 -0.23 -17.97
C CYS A 43 6.47 1.23 -17.70
N VAL A 44 7.21 2.20 -18.25
CA VAL A 44 6.91 3.62 -18.08
C VAL A 44 5.56 4.01 -18.71
N PRO A 45 5.25 3.66 -19.97
CA PRO A 45 3.93 3.92 -20.53
C PRO A 45 2.78 3.24 -19.75
N ALA A 46 2.99 2.02 -19.21
CA ALA A 46 2.03 1.35 -18.36
C ALA A 46 1.75 2.15 -17.09
N SER A 47 2.80 2.62 -16.40
CA SER A 47 2.68 3.46 -15.20
C SER A 47 1.90 4.73 -15.49
N ILE A 48 2.27 5.46 -16.55
CA ILE A 48 1.63 6.73 -16.91
C ILE A 48 0.15 6.51 -17.25
N TYR A 49 -0.17 5.52 -18.08
CA TYR A 49 -1.54 5.25 -18.47
C TYR A 49 -2.40 4.84 -17.26
N CYS A 50 -1.94 3.86 -16.49
CA CYS A 50 -2.70 3.34 -15.34
C CYS A 50 -2.90 4.39 -14.26
N ASN A 51 -1.87 5.18 -13.93
CA ASN A 51 -2.02 6.27 -12.99
C ASN A 51 -3.07 7.31 -13.45
N ASN A 52 -2.99 7.74 -14.70
CA ASN A 52 -3.93 8.74 -15.21
C ASN A 52 -5.37 8.23 -15.29
N ALA A 53 -5.56 6.98 -15.71
CA ALA A 53 -6.87 6.41 -15.96
C ALA A 53 -7.56 5.85 -14.70
N LEU A 54 -6.80 5.32 -13.73
CA LEU A 54 -7.34 4.61 -12.58
C LEU A 54 -7.08 5.31 -11.24
N ILE A 55 -5.98 6.04 -11.09
CA ILE A 55 -5.66 6.77 -9.85
C ILE A 55 -6.06 8.24 -9.98
N GLY A 56 -5.83 8.84 -11.15
CA GLY A 56 -6.11 10.26 -11.41
C GLY A 56 -7.54 10.71 -11.12
N PRO A 57 -8.59 9.95 -11.45
CA PRO A 57 -9.96 10.33 -11.07
C PRO A 57 -10.11 10.54 -9.57
N TYR A 58 -9.59 9.63 -8.76
CA TYR A 58 -9.63 9.74 -7.31
C TYR A 58 -8.82 10.96 -6.80
N GLN A 59 -7.62 11.17 -7.30
CA GLN A 59 -6.79 12.31 -6.90
C GLN A 59 -7.47 13.66 -7.15
N ARG A 60 -8.26 13.76 -8.22
CA ARG A 60 -9.04 14.99 -8.53
C ARG A 60 -10.23 15.23 -7.61
N SER A 61 -10.68 14.23 -6.86
CA SER A 61 -11.79 14.37 -5.91
C SER A 61 -11.45 15.25 -4.69
N GLY A 62 -10.14 15.43 -4.40
CA GLY A 62 -9.67 16.14 -3.20
C GLY A 62 -9.76 15.30 -1.91
N VAL A 63 -10.23 14.06 -1.97
CA VAL A 63 -10.18 13.12 -0.85
C VAL A 63 -8.75 12.63 -0.67
N ASN A 64 -8.34 12.43 0.57
CA ASN A 64 -7.00 11.98 0.91
C ASN A 64 -6.72 10.59 0.30
N VAL A 65 -5.67 10.47 -0.51
CA VAL A 65 -5.29 9.18 -1.12
C VAL A 65 -4.75 8.19 -0.09
N TYR A 66 -4.29 8.68 1.04
CA TYR A 66 -3.76 7.88 2.14
C TYR A 66 -4.82 7.51 3.18
N ASP A 67 -5.99 8.18 3.13
CA ASP A 67 -7.11 7.93 4.05
C ASP A 67 -8.43 8.38 3.43
N ILE A 68 -9.21 7.43 2.95
CA ILE A 68 -10.49 7.67 2.26
C ILE A 68 -11.57 8.33 3.15
N ARG A 69 -11.36 8.39 4.47
CA ARG A 69 -12.32 8.91 5.45
C ARG A 69 -12.43 10.43 5.47
N GLY A 70 -11.51 11.15 4.82
CA GLY A 70 -11.53 12.59 4.84
C GLY A 70 -10.78 13.27 3.70
N PRO A 71 -10.86 14.61 3.61
CA PRO A 71 -10.14 15.37 2.60
C PRO A 71 -8.64 15.42 2.88
N CYS A 72 -7.84 15.64 1.84
CA CYS A 72 -6.43 15.98 1.99
C CYS A 72 -6.31 17.39 2.60
N LYS A 73 -5.83 17.46 3.86
CA LYS A 73 -5.73 18.73 4.60
C LYS A 73 -4.47 19.51 4.27
N ASP A 74 -3.41 18.82 3.87
CA ASP A 74 -2.10 19.44 3.60
C ASP A 74 -1.42 18.66 2.46
N SER A 75 -1.65 19.13 1.23
CA SER A 75 -1.08 18.50 0.04
C SER A 75 0.44 18.59 -0.05
N ASN A 76 1.06 19.57 0.62
CA ASN A 76 2.50 19.74 0.63
C ASN A 76 3.20 18.72 1.54
N ASN A 77 2.47 18.20 2.52
CA ASN A 77 2.94 17.22 3.49
C ASN A 77 2.20 15.87 3.36
N LEU A 78 1.95 15.40 2.15
CA LEU A 78 1.31 14.09 1.87
C LEU A 78 -0.02 13.91 2.62
N CYS A 79 -0.80 14.97 2.75
CA CYS A 79 -2.06 15.04 3.50
C CYS A 79 -1.93 14.87 5.04
N TYR A 80 -0.72 14.81 5.58
CA TYR A 80 -0.44 14.71 7.02
C TYR A 80 0.26 15.98 7.51
N SER A 81 -0.43 16.84 8.24
CA SER A 81 0.12 18.11 8.77
C SER A 81 1.35 17.89 9.67
N GLU A 82 1.40 16.76 10.35
CA GLU A 82 2.47 16.37 11.26
C GLU A 82 3.82 16.19 10.56
N LEU A 83 3.82 15.85 9.27
CA LEU A 83 5.05 15.79 8.47
C LEU A 83 5.72 17.17 8.32
N GLY A 84 4.92 18.24 8.34
CA GLY A 84 5.43 19.60 8.41
C GLY A 84 6.23 19.85 9.70
N TRP A 85 5.72 19.43 10.86
CA TRP A 85 6.41 19.57 12.15
C TRP A 85 7.74 18.79 12.19
N ILE A 86 7.77 17.61 11.59
CA ILE A 86 8.98 16.80 11.45
C ILE A 86 10.01 17.53 10.58
N SER A 87 9.58 18.08 9.44
CA SER A 87 10.43 18.85 8.55
C SER A 87 10.99 20.10 9.24
N ASP A 88 10.15 20.84 9.97
CA ASP A 88 10.57 22.03 10.73
C ASP A 88 11.60 21.70 11.81
N TYR A 89 11.43 20.56 12.49
CA TYR A 89 12.35 20.12 13.52
C TYR A 89 13.70 19.64 12.95
N LEU A 90 13.66 18.77 11.92
CA LEU A 90 14.85 18.15 11.34
C LEU A 90 15.69 19.15 10.50
N ASN A 91 15.12 20.28 10.10
CA ASN A 91 15.84 21.35 9.41
C ASN A 91 16.49 22.40 10.36
N LYS A 92 16.38 22.24 11.66
CA LYS A 92 17.09 23.10 12.60
C LYS A 92 18.59 22.82 12.53
N PRO A 93 19.46 23.86 12.40
CA PRO A 93 20.90 23.66 12.27
C PRO A 93 21.51 22.84 13.42
N GLU A 94 21.06 23.09 14.64
CA GLU A 94 21.50 22.35 15.83
C GLU A 94 21.10 20.87 15.82
N VAL A 95 19.98 20.52 15.14
CA VAL A 95 19.54 19.11 15.00
C VAL A 95 20.35 18.41 13.92
N ILE A 96 20.59 19.06 12.78
CA ILE A 96 21.45 18.56 11.70
C ILE A 96 22.86 18.26 12.24
N GLU A 97 23.43 19.22 13.00
CA GLU A 97 24.75 19.08 13.62
C GLU A 97 24.77 17.92 14.65
N ALA A 98 23.77 17.86 15.54
CA ALA A 98 23.68 16.81 16.56
C ALA A 98 23.54 15.40 15.96
N LEU A 99 22.88 15.28 14.81
CA LEU A 99 22.75 14.02 14.09
C LEU A 99 24.01 13.65 13.26
N GLY A 100 24.94 14.59 13.07
CA GLY A 100 26.08 14.40 12.18
C GLY A 100 25.69 14.23 10.72
N ALA A 101 24.55 14.79 10.31
CA ALA A 101 24.04 14.63 8.95
C ALA A 101 24.85 15.48 7.96
N GLU A 102 25.30 14.87 6.86
CA GLU A 102 26.09 15.53 5.80
C GLU A 102 25.20 16.20 4.74
N VAL A 103 24.00 16.61 5.14
CA VAL A 103 23.02 17.30 4.27
C VAL A 103 22.69 18.68 4.85
N SER A 104 22.38 19.63 3.98
CA SER A 104 21.96 20.97 4.39
C SER A 104 20.46 21.10 4.64
N THR A 105 19.67 20.14 4.14
CA THR A 105 18.22 20.20 4.19
C THR A 105 17.63 18.79 4.27
N TYR A 106 16.67 18.60 5.16
CA TYR A 106 15.82 17.42 5.22
C TYR A 106 14.56 17.63 4.37
N GLU A 107 14.24 16.66 3.55
CA GLU A 107 12.98 16.55 2.79
C GLU A 107 12.31 15.22 3.12
N SER A 108 11.06 15.26 3.55
CA SER A 108 10.26 14.04 3.85
C SER A 108 10.06 13.16 2.61
N CYS A 109 9.93 13.78 1.43
CA CYS A 109 9.84 13.12 0.14
C CYS A 109 10.69 13.88 -0.89
N ASN A 110 11.65 13.19 -1.48
CA ASN A 110 12.43 13.72 -2.60
C ASN A 110 11.74 13.36 -3.93
N PHE A 111 11.08 14.34 -4.55
CA PHE A 111 10.35 14.11 -5.80
C PHE A 111 11.24 13.87 -7.01
N ASP A 112 12.50 14.25 -6.99
CA ASP A 112 13.44 13.90 -8.06
C ASP A 112 13.79 12.41 -8.03
N ILE A 113 14.00 11.85 -6.84
CA ILE A 113 14.18 10.40 -6.66
C ILE A 113 12.90 9.68 -7.10
N ASN A 114 11.73 10.13 -6.67
CA ASN A 114 10.45 9.54 -7.04
C ASN A 114 10.26 9.52 -8.57
N ARG A 115 10.57 10.63 -9.25
CA ARG A 115 10.55 10.71 -10.71
C ARG A 115 11.53 9.73 -11.35
N ASN A 116 12.71 9.53 -10.79
CA ASN A 116 13.68 8.58 -11.31
C ASN A 116 13.18 7.14 -11.21
N PHE A 117 12.53 6.73 -10.10
CA PHE A 117 11.84 5.42 -10.02
C PHE A 117 10.81 5.25 -11.13
N LEU A 118 9.99 6.28 -11.41
CA LEU A 118 9.05 6.25 -12.53
C LEU A 118 9.75 6.05 -13.87
N LEU A 119 10.79 6.87 -14.16
CA LEU A 119 11.47 6.89 -15.46
C LEU A 119 12.32 5.63 -15.71
N HIS A 120 12.73 4.92 -14.65
CA HIS A 120 13.38 3.61 -14.77
C HIS A 120 12.38 2.44 -14.82
N GLY A 121 11.09 2.71 -14.72
CA GLY A 121 10.04 1.70 -14.80
C GLY A 121 9.76 0.95 -13.51
N ASP A 122 10.46 1.26 -12.41
CA ASP A 122 10.39 0.55 -11.13
C ASP A 122 8.98 0.50 -10.54
N TRP A 123 8.17 1.52 -10.79
CA TRP A 123 6.77 1.55 -10.33
C TRP A 123 5.90 0.45 -10.91
N MET A 124 6.30 -0.17 -12.03
CA MET A 124 5.49 -1.18 -12.70
C MET A 124 6.20 -2.53 -12.84
N LEU A 125 7.50 -2.60 -12.52
CA LEU A 125 8.25 -3.85 -12.56
C LEU A 125 7.65 -4.90 -11.60
N PRO A 126 7.69 -6.19 -11.96
CA PRO A 126 7.01 -7.25 -11.23
C PRO A 126 7.77 -7.71 -9.96
N PHE A 127 8.11 -6.78 -9.06
CA PHE A 127 8.85 -7.08 -7.82
C PHE A 127 8.14 -8.07 -6.88
N HIS A 128 6.81 -8.21 -7.03
CA HIS A 128 6.06 -9.25 -6.30
C HIS A 128 6.59 -10.68 -6.57
N LYS A 129 7.25 -10.92 -7.71
CA LYS A 129 7.88 -12.21 -8.02
C LYS A 129 9.00 -12.56 -7.03
N LEU A 130 9.72 -11.56 -6.50
CA LEU A 130 10.79 -11.77 -5.53
C LEU A 130 10.25 -12.28 -4.18
N VAL A 131 8.99 -12.03 -3.87
CA VAL A 131 8.34 -12.55 -2.67
C VAL A 131 8.30 -14.09 -2.68
N VAL A 132 8.24 -14.71 -3.86
CA VAL A 132 8.23 -16.17 -3.98
C VAL A 132 9.51 -16.79 -3.41
N ASP A 133 10.66 -16.21 -3.72
CA ASP A 133 11.96 -16.67 -3.21
C ASP A 133 12.09 -16.44 -1.70
N LEU A 134 11.55 -15.30 -1.21
CA LEU A 134 11.49 -15.02 0.23
C LEU A 134 10.64 -16.05 0.96
N LEU A 135 9.46 -16.40 0.42
CA LEU A 135 8.55 -17.39 1.02
C LEU A 135 9.15 -18.79 1.13
N ALA A 136 10.17 -19.09 0.34
CA ALA A 136 10.92 -20.35 0.46
C ALA A 136 11.85 -20.37 1.69
N GLN A 137 12.21 -19.22 2.25
CA GLN A 137 13.22 -19.08 3.28
C GLN A 137 12.68 -18.49 4.59
N ILE A 138 11.81 -17.49 4.49
CA ILE A 138 11.34 -16.71 5.64
C ILE A 138 9.82 -16.47 5.58
N PRO A 139 9.16 -16.26 6.73
CA PRO A 139 7.80 -15.78 6.75
C PRO A 139 7.70 -14.33 6.23
N VAL A 140 6.62 -14.03 5.50
CA VAL A 140 6.33 -12.71 4.92
C VAL A 140 4.94 -12.27 5.37
N LEU A 141 4.85 -11.07 5.95
CA LEU A 141 3.62 -10.40 6.31
C LEU A 141 3.34 -9.25 5.34
N ILE A 142 2.19 -9.29 4.70
CA ILE A 142 1.62 -8.17 3.95
C ILE A 142 0.47 -7.61 4.77
N TYR A 143 0.54 -6.31 5.08
CA TYR A 143 -0.52 -5.67 5.84
C TYR A 143 -0.97 -4.35 5.19
N ALA A 144 -2.22 -3.96 5.41
CA ALA A 144 -2.79 -2.71 4.91
C ALA A 144 -3.89 -2.21 5.85
N GLY A 145 -4.02 -0.89 5.96
CA GLY A 145 -5.20 -0.26 6.56
C GLY A 145 -6.41 -0.39 5.62
N ASP A 146 -7.60 -0.55 6.18
CA ASP A 146 -8.83 -0.70 5.39
C ASP A 146 -9.30 0.60 4.74
N ALA A 147 -8.81 1.75 5.23
CA ALA A 147 -9.10 3.08 4.71
C ALA A 147 -8.03 3.64 3.75
N ASP A 148 -6.94 2.92 3.50
CA ASP A 148 -5.89 3.32 2.56
C ASP A 148 -6.36 3.10 1.11
N PHE A 149 -6.38 4.17 0.30
CA PHE A 149 -6.71 4.05 -1.13
C PHE A 149 -5.49 3.71 -1.97
N ILE A 150 -4.35 4.40 -1.75
CA ILE A 150 -3.18 4.27 -2.64
C ILE A 150 -2.54 2.89 -2.56
N CYS A 151 -2.45 2.32 -1.35
CA CYS A 151 -1.97 0.95 -1.11
C CYS A 151 -3.10 0.06 -0.56
N ASN A 152 -4.27 0.12 -1.21
CA ASN A 152 -5.50 -0.44 -0.70
C ASN A 152 -5.43 -1.95 -0.42
N TRP A 153 -6.15 -2.35 0.63
CA TRP A 153 -6.15 -3.74 1.10
C TRP A 153 -6.73 -4.72 0.08
N LEU A 154 -7.68 -4.29 -0.78
CA LEU A 154 -8.27 -5.14 -1.82
C LEU A 154 -7.22 -5.56 -2.85
N GLY A 155 -6.41 -4.59 -3.32
CA GLY A 155 -5.31 -4.84 -4.25
C GLY A 155 -4.22 -5.70 -3.62
N ASN A 156 -3.86 -5.40 -2.35
CA ASN A 156 -2.88 -6.19 -1.59
C ASN A 156 -3.36 -7.64 -1.38
N HIS A 157 -4.62 -7.84 -1.02
CA HIS A 157 -5.19 -9.18 -0.90
C HIS A 157 -5.21 -9.91 -2.25
N ALA A 158 -5.64 -9.22 -3.31
CA ALA A 158 -5.75 -9.81 -4.65
C ALA A 158 -4.39 -10.29 -5.20
N TRP A 159 -3.31 -9.51 -5.06
CA TRP A 159 -2.02 -9.94 -5.56
C TRP A 159 -1.42 -11.08 -4.72
N THR A 160 -1.64 -11.11 -3.39
CA THR A 160 -1.19 -12.23 -2.55
C THR A 160 -1.86 -13.55 -2.93
N GLU A 161 -3.15 -13.52 -3.32
CA GLU A 161 -3.87 -14.70 -3.80
C GLU A 161 -3.41 -15.15 -5.20
N LYS A 162 -2.97 -14.21 -6.03
CA LYS A 162 -2.48 -14.49 -7.39
C LYS A 162 -1.01 -14.88 -7.45
N LEU A 163 -0.26 -14.70 -6.35
CA LEU A 163 1.16 -15.02 -6.31
C LEU A 163 1.40 -16.51 -6.62
N GLU A 164 2.32 -16.78 -7.56
CA GLU A 164 2.63 -18.14 -7.99
C GLU A 164 3.77 -18.73 -7.12
N TRP A 165 3.40 -19.42 -6.06
CA TRP A 165 4.31 -20.05 -5.11
C TRP A 165 3.78 -21.41 -4.64
N SER A 166 4.60 -22.22 -3.99
CA SER A 166 4.28 -23.59 -3.60
C SER A 166 3.09 -23.71 -2.64
N GLY A 167 2.84 -22.69 -1.82
CA GLY A 167 1.74 -22.66 -0.84
C GLY A 167 0.43 -22.04 -1.35
N LYS A 168 0.39 -21.51 -2.59
CA LYS A 168 -0.76 -20.78 -3.16
C LYS A 168 -2.10 -21.45 -2.92
N ASN A 169 -2.21 -22.76 -3.24
CA ASN A 169 -3.47 -23.48 -3.14
C ASN A 169 -3.96 -23.64 -1.71
N LYS A 170 -3.04 -23.75 -0.74
CA LYS A 170 -3.39 -23.81 0.68
C LYS A 170 -3.80 -22.42 1.16
N PHE A 171 -3.03 -21.40 0.86
CA PHE A 171 -3.32 -20.02 1.21
C PHE A 171 -4.69 -19.57 0.69
N ASN A 172 -5.03 -19.87 -0.57
CA ASN A 172 -6.30 -19.47 -1.17
C ASN A 172 -7.54 -20.19 -0.59
N LYS A 173 -7.36 -21.35 0.06
CA LYS A 173 -8.45 -22.05 0.78
C LYS A 173 -8.75 -21.44 2.14
N VAL A 174 -7.80 -20.74 2.75
CA VAL A 174 -8.00 -20.07 4.05
C VAL A 174 -8.86 -18.84 3.84
N LYS A 175 -9.90 -18.69 4.64
CA LYS A 175 -10.75 -17.49 4.66
C LYS A 175 -10.12 -16.42 5.55
N LEU A 176 -10.42 -15.16 5.26
CA LEU A 176 -10.12 -14.07 6.16
C LEU A 176 -10.87 -14.26 7.49
N GLY A 177 -10.13 -14.50 8.55
CA GLY A 177 -10.64 -14.60 9.92
C GLY A 177 -10.46 -13.31 10.70
N PRO A 178 -10.98 -13.21 11.94
CA PRO A 178 -10.84 -12.02 12.76
C PRO A 178 -9.39 -11.84 13.25
N PHE A 179 -8.87 -10.65 13.09
CA PHE A 179 -7.73 -10.16 13.86
C PHE A 179 -8.26 -9.43 15.10
N LYS A 180 -7.91 -9.91 16.28
CA LYS A 180 -8.43 -9.40 17.55
C LYS A 180 -7.33 -8.77 18.40
N LEU A 181 -7.70 -7.67 19.04
CA LEU A 181 -7.02 -7.09 20.19
C LEU A 181 -7.94 -7.33 21.40
N ASP A 182 -7.48 -8.17 22.33
CA ASP A 182 -8.32 -8.76 23.37
C ASP A 182 -9.53 -9.47 22.72
N ASP A 183 -10.76 -9.13 23.14
CA ASP A 183 -11.99 -9.69 22.56
C ASP A 183 -12.57 -8.88 21.39
N LYS A 184 -11.98 -7.71 21.08
CA LYS A 184 -12.45 -6.82 20.01
C LYS A 184 -11.81 -7.18 18.68
N GLU A 185 -12.62 -7.39 17.65
CA GLU A 185 -12.14 -7.50 16.28
C GLU A 185 -11.66 -6.13 15.76
N VAL A 186 -10.38 -6.03 15.42
CA VAL A 186 -9.73 -4.82 14.94
C VAL A 186 -9.22 -4.95 13.50
N GLY A 187 -9.46 -6.07 12.87
CA GLY A 187 -9.06 -6.34 11.50
C GLY A 187 -9.39 -7.75 11.06
N LYS A 188 -8.86 -8.11 9.91
CA LYS A 188 -8.95 -9.46 9.35
C LYS A 188 -7.55 -9.99 9.05
N VAL A 189 -7.36 -11.29 9.17
CA VAL A 189 -6.10 -11.96 8.88
C VAL A 189 -6.32 -13.28 8.17
N LYS A 190 -5.37 -13.64 7.32
CA LYS A 190 -5.31 -14.89 6.59
C LYS A 190 -3.85 -15.33 6.53
N SER A 191 -3.56 -16.53 7.02
CA SER A 191 -2.19 -17.04 7.09
C SER A 191 -2.15 -18.50 6.66
N SER A 192 -1.14 -18.87 5.87
CA SER A 192 -0.85 -20.27 5.53
C SER A 192 0.61 -20.41 5.09
N GLY A 193 1.32 -21.34 5.70
CA GLY A 193 2.77 -21.48 5.48
C GLY A 193 3.49 -20.19 5.86
N ASN A 194 4.37 -19.73 4.99
CA ASN A 194 5.16 -18.51 5.23
C ASN A 194 4.49 -17.21 4.77
N LEU A 195 3.24 -17.24 4.26
CA LEU A 195 2.53 -16.04 3.83
C LEU A 195 1.39 -15.69 4.78
N THR A 196 1.40 -14.45 5.25
CA THR A 196 0.31 -13.85 6.02
C THR A 196 -0.14 -12.55 5.35
N PHE A 197 -1.45 -12.40 5.18
CA PHE A 197 -2.10 -11.14 4.80
C PHE A 197 -2.96 -10.66 5.97
N LEU A 198 -2.87 -9.36 6.30
CA LEU A 198 -3.60 -8.75 7.39
C LEU A 198 -4.14 -7.38 6.97
N THR A 199 -5.39 -7.07 7.31
CA THR A 199 -5.93 -5.72 7.21
C THR A 199 -6.39 -5.24 8.59
N VAL A 200 -6.17 -3.94 8.87
CA VAL A 200 -6.56 -3.30 10.13
C VAL A 200 -7.67 -2.30 9.85
N PHE A 201 -8.74 -2.39 10.63
CA PHE A 201 -9.91 -1.52 10.51
C PHE A 201 -9.62 -0.11 11.00
N GLN A 202 -10.29 0.87 10.37
CA GLN A 202 -10.16 2.29 10.71
C GLN A 202 -8.73 2.80 10.63
N ALA A 203 -7.94 2.27 9.73
CA ALA A 203 -6.57 2.68 9.47
C ALA A 203 -6.38 3.06 8.00
N GLY A 204 -5.75 4.19 7.76
CA GLY A 204 -5.23 4.60 6.46
C GLY A 204 -3.83 4.05 6.20
N HIS A 205 -3.08 4.75 5.35
CA HIS A 205 -1.73 4.38 4.95
C HIS A 205 -0.74 4.34 6.13
N MET A 206 -0.87 5.27 7.06
CA MET A 206 -0.07 5.30 8.28
C MET A 206 -0.76 4.50 9.38
N MET A 207 -0.92 3.19 9.17
CA MET A 207 -1.64 2.30 10.07
C MET A 207 -1.19 2.40 11.54
N PRO A 208 0.12 2.46 11.88
CA PRO A 208 0.56 2.62 13.28
C PRO A 208 0.15 3.96 13.90
N TYR A 209 0.00 5.01 13.10
CA TYR A 209 -0.49 6.30 13.54
C TYR A 209 -2.00 6.25 13.86
N ASP A 210 -2.79 5.62 12.98
CA ASP A 210 -4.24 5.54 13.14
C ASP A 210 -4.68 4.51 14.20
N GLN A 211 -3.98 3.37 14.28
CA GLN A 211 -4.32 2.23 15.14
C GLN A 211 -3.07 1.69 15.85
N PRO A 212 -2.49 2.45 16.80
CA PRO A 212 -1.22 2.11 17.44
C PRO A 212 -1.24 0.79 18.21
N ASP A 213 -2.31 0.50 18.95
CA ASP A 213 -2.41 -0.72 19.77
C ASP A 213 -2.54 -1.98 18.89
N ALA A 214 -3.36 -1.91 17.83
CA ALA A 214 -3.50 -3.00 16.88
C ALA A 214 -2.18 -3.25 16.13
N SER A 215 -1.49 -2.17 15.75
CA SER A 215 -0.20 -2.23 15.07
C SER A 215 0.90 -2.82 15.94
N LEU A 216 0.97 -2.39 17.20
CA LEU A 216 1.93 -2.93 18.17
C LEU A 216 1.66 -4.42 18.45
N THR A 217 0.39 -4.80 18.58
CA THR A 217 -0.01 -6.20 18.76
C THR A 217 0.37 -7.05 17.54
N MET A 218 0.10 -6.56 16.35
CA MET A 218 0.51 -7.21 15.10
C MET A 218 2.03 -7.43 15.06
N LEU A 219 2.81 -6.38 15.34
CA LEU A 219 4.27 -6.42 15.32
C LEU A 219 4.81 -7.41 16.36
N ASN A 220 4.35 -7.33 17.61
CA ASN A 220 4.81 -8.21 18.69
C ASN A 220 4.52 -9.69 18.40
N ARG A 221 3.34 -9.99 17.88
CA ARG A 221 3.01 -11.37 17.46
C ARG A 221 3.93 -11.83 16.33
N TRP A 222 4.15 -10.96 15.34
CA TRP A 222 4.99 -11.27 14.18
C TRP A 222 6.43 -11.57 14.56
N ILE A 223 7.09 -10.69 15.34
CA ILE A 223 8.48 -10.89 15.76
C ILE A 223 8.61 -12.02 16.79
N GLY A 224 7.55 -12.31 17.55
CA GLY A 224 7.47 -13.45 18.46
C GLY A 224 7.24 -14.80 17.80
N GLY A 225 7.01 -14.83 16.47
CA GLY A 225 6.74 -16.06 15.72
C GLY A 225 5.32 -16.62 15.93
N ASP A 226 4.42 -15.87 16.55
CA ASP A 226 3.00 -16.22 16.70
C ASP A 226 2.22 -15.81 15.44
N TYR A 227 2.54 -16.48 14.34
CA TYR A 227 1.83 -16.29 13.08
C TYR A 227 0.43 -16.89 13.19
N TRP A 228 -0.61 -16.12 12.86
CA TRP A 228 -2.00 -16.56 12.98
C TRP A 228 -2.20 -17.94 12.35
N PRO A 229 -2.51 -18.99 13.12
CA PRO A 229 -2.74 -20.30 12.55
C PRO A 229 -3.97 -20.25 11.66
N SER A 230 -3.90 -20.96 10.52
CA SER A 230 -5.08 -21.24 9.70
C SER A 230 -6.05 -22.07 10.53
N SER A 231 -7.21 -21.50 10.84
CA SER A 231 -8.33 -22.22 11.43
C SER A 231 -8.94 -23.22 10.44
#